data_0286a7ec4aad93630d05b08be9e03f4b
#
_entry.id   0286a7ec4aad93630d05b08be9e03f4b
#
_cell.length_a   1.000
_cell.length_b   1.000
_cell.length_c   1.000
_cell.angle_alpha   90.00
_cell.angle_beta   90.00
_cell.angle_gamma   90.00
#
_symmetry.space_group_name_H-M   'P 1'
#
loop_
_entity.id
_entity.type
_entity.pdbx_description
1 polymer ?
#
loop_
_entity_poly.entity_id
_entity_poly.type
_entity_poly.pdbx_seq_one_letter_code
_entity_poly.pdbx_strand_id
1 'polypeptide(L)'
;MIEINNLTFSYKKSFKLFDSLNLSTKKGHIYGLLGKNGAGKTTLLKQVSGLLFPKDGTCSIDQLPSKSRSPEFLKKFYFIPEEFNTPSISVNKYIKIYSPFYPNFSLSDYEDYASQLNVPERTGLNKMSYGQKKKFLLAFGLACNTDVVIMDEPTNGLDIPSKSTFRKIITAAINEDKVFIISTHQIRDIDSIIDGVIILDNGVIRFNNFIDEISEKIKFTTTTEGDTSEDILYSEPGLGGNKSICKNTTKDYTKPDMEILFNAVIAKNSKLVNYLNN
;
A
#
# COMPACT_ATOMS: atom_id res chain seq x y z
N MET A 1 -11.22 -2.89 -9.34
CA MET A 1 -10.55 -4.04 -8.73
C MET A 1 -9.26 -4.34 -9.49
N ILE A 2 -8.18 -4.62 -8.77
CA ILE A 2 -6.91 -5.01 -9.39
C ILE A 2 -6.85 -6.53 -9.42
N GLU A 3 -6.46 -7.09 -10.57
CA GLU A 3 -6.28 -8.53 -10.76
C GLU A 3 -4.94 -8.81 -11.41
N ILE A 4 -4.18 -9.71 -10.82
CA ILE A 4 -2.89 -10.20 -11.32
C ILE A 4 -2.98 -11.72 -11.37
N ASN A 5 -2.78 -12.29 -12.56
CA ASN A 5 -2.88 -13.71 -12.79
C ASN A 5 -1.58 -14.25 -13.40
N ASN A 6 -0.92 -15.17 -12.69
CA ASN A 6 0.29 -15.87 -13.10
C ASN A 6 1.42 -14.96 -13.62
N LEU A 7 1.57 -13.79 -12.98
CA LEU A 7 2.51 -12.76 -13.39
C LEU A 7 3.95 -13.27 -13.23
N THR A 8 4.68 -13.31 -14.34
CA THR A 8 6.11 -13.62 -14.37
C THR A 8 6.88 -12.42 -14.88
N PHE A 9 7.89 -12.00 -14.13
CA PHE A 9 8.72 -10.85 -14.48
C PHE A 9 10.17 -11.02 -14.05
N SER A 10 11.08 -10.46 -14.85
CA SER A 10 12.51 -10.34 -14.51
C SER A 10 13.14 -9.15 -15.25
N TYR A 11 13.97 -8.41 -14.55
CA TYR A 11 14.82 -7.36 -15.15
C TYR A 11 15.93 -7.95 -16.03
N LYS A 12 16.51 -9.08 -15.61
CA LYS A 12 17.58 -9.80 -16.32
C LYS A 12 17.12 -11.22 -16.61
N LYS A 13 17.62 -11.83 -17.69
CA LYS A 13 17.26 -13.22 -18.05
C LYS A 13 17.60 -14.25 -16.95
N SER A 14 18.63 -13.97 -16.16
CA SER A 14 19.17 -14.89 -15.14
C SER A 14 18.41 -14.90 -13.81
N PHE A 15 17.50 -13.95 -13.57
CA PHE A 15 16.82 -13.84 -12.27
C PHE A 15 15.35 -13.44 -12.45
N LYS A 16 14.45 -14.35 -12.11
CA LYS A 16 13.02 -14.06 -12.04
C LYS A 16 12.72 -13.37 -10.72
N LEU A 17 12.18 -12.15 -10.78
CA LEU A 17 11.68 -11.46 -9.60
C LEU A 17 10.29 -11.97 -9.20
N PHE A 18 9.42 -12.15 -10.19
CA PHE A 18 8.11 -12.77 -10.00
C PHE A 18 8.02 -14.03 -10.85
N ASP A 19 7.47 -15.10 -10.27
CA ASP A 19 7.25 -16.36 -10.94
C ASP A 19 5.81 -16.84 -10.62
N SER A 20 4.91 -16.68 -11.58
CA SER A 20 3.49 -17.01 -11.45
C SER A 20 2.78 -16.34 -10.25
N LEU A 21 3.10 -15.06 -9.99
CA LEU A 21 2.51 -14.30 -8.89
C LEU A 21 1.02 -14.02 -9.18
N ASN A 22 0.18 -14.26 -8.17
CA ASN A 22 -1.24 -13.98 -8.21
C ASN A 22 -1.61 -12.99 -7.10
N LEU A 23 -2.49 -12.03 -7.40
CA LEU A 23 -3.02 -11.06 -6.44
C LEU A 23 -4.38 -10.57 -6.92
N SER A 24 -5.33 -10.45 -6.02
CA SER A 24 -6.60 -9.75 -6.25
C SER A 24 -6.91 -8.79 -5.12
N THR A 25 -7.58 -7.68 -5.44
CA THR A 25 -8.07 -6.71 -4.46
C THR A 25 -9.57 -6.48 -4.63
N LYS A 26 -10.23 -6.07 -3.56
CA LYS A 26 -11.65 -5.67 -3.56
C LYS A 26 -11.75 -4.15 -3.48
N LYS A 27 -12.84 -3.58 -3.98
CA LYS A 27 -13.17 -2.16 -3.83
C LYS A 27 -13.56 -1.83 -2.39
N GLY A 28 -13.50 -0.56 -2.01
CA GLY A 28 -13.83 -0.08 -0.68
C GLY A 28 -12.70 -0.20 0.35
N HIS A 29 -11.48 -0.60 -0.06
CA HIS A 29 -10.42 -0.99 0.87
C HIS A 29 -9.11 -0.25 0.66
N ILE A 30 -8.37 -0.09 1.77
CA ILE A 30 -7.00 0.43 1.79
C ILE A 30 -6.04 -0.73 2.07
N TYR A 31 -5.28 -1.13 1.06
CA TYR A 31 -4.32 -2.22 1.19
C TYR A 31 -2.94 -1.70 1.56
N GLY A 32 -2.35 -2.26 2.61
CA GLY A 32 -0.92 -2.14 2.90
C GLY A 32 -0.12 -3.22 2.15
N LEU A 33 0.72 -2.81 1.19
CA LEU A 33 1.67 -3.70 0.53
C LEU A 33 2.99 -3.68 1.32
N LEU A 34 3.16 -4.64 2.20
CA LEU A 34 4.28 -4.76 3.12
C LEU A 34 5.37 -5.66 2.54
N GLY A 35 6.61 -5.36 2.83
CA GLY A 35 7.74 -6.18 2.40
C GLY A 35 9.08 -5.50 2.67
N LYS A 36 10.14 -6.30 2.81
CA LYS A 36 11.50 -5.78 2.96
C LYS A 36 11.94 -4.97 1.73
N ASN A 37 12.99 -4.17 1.88
CA ASN A 37 13.63 -3.53 0.73
C ASN A 37 14.12 -4.60 -0.24
N GLY A 38 13.85 -4.38 -1.55
CA GLY A 38 14.18 -5.35 -2.58
C GLY A 38 13.17 -6.51 -2.76
N ALA A 39 12.11 -6.61 -1.96
CA ALA A 39 11.08 -7.65 -2.10
C ALA A 39 10.30 -7.60 -3.42
N GLY A 40 10.31 -6.45 -4.11
CA GLY A 40 9.63 -6.25 -5.39
C GLY A 40 8.39 -5.34 -5.33
N LYS A 41 8.12 -4.65 -4.19
CA LYS A 41 6.94 -3.78 -4.02
C LYS A 41 6.79 -2.76 -5.15
N THR A 42 7.78 -1.90 -5.35
CA THR A 42 7.80 -0.90 -6.43
C THR A 42 7.63 -1.54 -7.81
N THR A 43 8.25 -2.70 -8.04
CA THR A 43 8.12 -3.41 -9.31
C THR A 43 6.69 -3.90 -9.53
N LEU A 44 6.07 -4.47 -8.49
CA LEU A 44 4.67 -4.91 -8.55
C LEU A 44 3.73 -3.73 -8.85
N LEU A 45 3.89 -2.61 -8.15
CA LEU A 45 3.10 -1.40 -8.38
C LEU A 45 3.29 -0.84 -9.80
N LYS A 46 4.52 -0.89 -10.35
CA LYS A 46 4.81 -0.52 -11.73
C LYS A 46 4.18 -1.48 -12.75
N GLN A 47 4.02 -2.77 -12.45
CA GLN A 47 3.27 -3.71 -13.29
C GLN A 47 1.77 -3.35 -13.30
N VAL A 48 1.19 -3.09 -12.13
CA VAL A 48 -0.21 -2.69 -11.99
C VAL A 48 -0.49 -1.41 -12.78
N SER A 49 0.39 -0.42 -12.70
CA SER A 49 0.25 0.87 -13.40
C SER A 49 0.66 0.84 -14.88
N GLY A 50 1.03 -0.32 -15.43
CA GLY A 50 1.47 -0.44 -16.83
C GLY A 50 2.76 0.34 -17.15
N LEU A 51 3.58 0.64 -16.15
CA LEU A 51 4.93 1.21 -16.33
C LEU A 51 5.98 0.13 -16.60
N LEU A 52 5.69 -1.10 -16.19
CA LEU A 52 6.43 -2.30 -16.55
C LEU A 52 5.46 -3.33 -17.11
N PHE A 53 5.96 -4.21 -17.97
CA PHE A 53 5.15 -5.24 -18.60
C PHE A 53 5.60 -6.63 -18.16
N PRO A 54 4.67 -7.53 -17.82
CA PRO A 54 5.01 -8.90 -17.49
C PRO A 54 5.60 -9.62 -18.71
N LYS A 55 6.47 -10.60 -18.47
CA LYS A 55 6.93 -11.53 -19.52
C LYS A 55 5.86 -12.58 -19.83
N ASP A 56 5.14 -12.99 -18.79
CA ASP A 56 4.02 -13.91 -18.87
C ASP A 56 2.98 -13.57 -17.81
N GLY A 57 1.73 -14.04 -18.01
CA GLY A 57 0.61 -13.70 -17.16
C GLY A 57 -0.03 -12.35 -17.51
N THR A 58 -0.97 -11.92 -16.67
CA THR A 58 -1.76 -10.70 -16.91
C THR A 58 -1.85 -9.83 -15.65
N CYS A 59 -2.03 -8.54 -15.88
CA CYS A 59 -2.36 -7.56 -14.86
C CYS A 59 -3.43 -6.62 -15.39
N SER A 60 -4.48 -6.35 -14.62
CA SER A 60 -5.60 -5.49 -15.02
C SER A 60 -6.16 -4.66 -13.86
N ILE A 61 -6.82 -3.56 -14.20
CA ILE A 61 -7.68 -2.75 -13.32
C ILE A 61 -9.07 -2.74 -13.95
N ASP A 62 -10.08 -3.20 -13.22
CA ASP A 62 -11.46 -3.32 -13.69
C ASP A 62 -11.54 -3.99 -15.07
N GLN A 63 -10.85 -5.13 -15.24
CA GLN A 63 -10.74 -5.93 -16.48
C GLN A 63 -9.98 -5.23 -17.63
N LEU A 64 -9.54 -3.98 -17.47
CA LEU A 64 -8.72 -3.27 -18.44
C LEU A 64 -7.25 -3.71 -18.28
N PRO A 65 -6.62 -4.33 -19.29
CA PRO A 65 -5.25 -4.81 -19.18
C PRO A 65 -4.25 -3.66 -19.02
N SER A 66 -3.36 -3.73 -18.03
CA SER A 66 -2.31 -2.71 -17.81
C SER A 66 -1.37 -2.57 -19.01
N LYS A 67 -1.14 -3.65 -19.75
CA LYS A 67 -0.29 -3.69 -20.94
C LYS A 67 -0.83 -2.83 -22.09
N SER A 68 -2.15 -2.62 -22.16
CA SER A 68 -2.76 -1.83 -23.23
C SER A 68 -2.42 -0.35 -23.14
N ARG A 69 -2.28 0.17 -21.91
CA ARG A 69 -2.11 1.61 -21.62
C ARG A 69 -3.11 2.48 -22.37
N SER A 70 -4.31 1.95 -22.61
CA SER A 70 -5.37 2.72 -23.26
C SER A 70 -5.76 3.95 -22.42
N PRO A 71 -6.32 5.00 -23.02
CA PRO A 71 -6.81 6.15 -22.27
C PRO A 71 -7.82 5.77 -21.19
N GLU A 72 -8.68 4.75 -21.44
CA GLU A 72 -9.65 4.22 -20.49
C GLU A 72 -8.94 3.59 -19.28
N PHE A 73 -7.86 2.83 -19.51
CA PHE A 73 -7.04 2.26 -18.44
C PHE A 73 -6.32 3.36 -17.64
N LEU A 74 -5.69 4.31 -18.33
CA LEU A 74 -4.89 5.37 -17.67
C LEU A 74 -5.74 6.31 -16.80
N LYS A 75 -7.03 6.49 -17.09
CA LYS A 75 -7.97 7.27 -16.27
C LYS A 75 -8.40 6.55 -14.99
N LYS A 76 -8.20 5.23 -14.92
CA LYS A 76 -8.65 4.42 -13.78
C LYS A 76 -7.81 4.59 -12.53
N PHE A 77 -6.57 5.03 -12.65
CA PHE A 77 -5.67 5.10 -11.50
C PHE A 77 -4.81 6.36 -11.50
N TYR A 78 -4.32 6.70 -10.31
CA TYR A 78 -3.22 7.63 -10.12
C TYR A 78 -2.07 6.92 -9.39
N PHE A 79 -0.84 7.07 -9.90
CA PHE A 79 0.35 6.48 -9.31
C PHE A 79 1.24 7.56 -8.69
N ILE A 80 1.47 7.46 -7.39
CA ILE A 80 2.38 8.33 -6.63
C ILE A 80 3.66 7.52 -6.37
N PRO A 81 4.74 7.74 -7.12
CA PRO A 81 5.98 6.99 -6.93
C PRO A 81 6.76 7.48 -5.71
N GLU A 82 7.67 6.64 -5.20
CA GLU A 82 8.63 7.04 -4.17
C GLU A 82 9.55 8.13 -4.69
N GLU A 83 10.22 7.88 -5.82
CA GLU A 83 11.08 8.86 -6.49
C GLU A 83 10.37 9.47 -7.69
N PHE A 84 10.47 10.78 -7.81
CA PHE A 84 9.81 11.54 -8.87
C PHE A 84 10.59 12.81 -9.25
N ASN A 85 10.47 13.18 -10.50
CA ASN A 85 10.93 14.47 -11.00
C ASN A 85 9.73 15.37 -11.28
N THR A 86 9.80 16.62 -10.79
CA THR A 86 8.77 17.61 -11.07
C THR A 86 9.25 18.59 -12.15
N PRO A 87 8.38 18.96 -13.10
CA PRO A 87 8.74 19.97 -14.11
C PRO A 87 8.94 21.34 -13.48
N SER A 88 9.71 22.20 -14.17
CA SER A 88 9.98 23.60 -13.73
C SER A 88 8.81 24.52 -14.04
N ILE A 89 7.64 24.24 -13.48
CA ILE A 89 6.40 25.01 -13.63
C ILE A 89 5.76 25.31 -12.28
N SER A 90 4.81 26.23 -12.24
CA SER A 90 4.01 26.51 -11.05
C SER A 90 2.98 25.40 -10.80
N VAL A 91 2.49 25.31 -9.55
CA VAL A 91 1.40 24.42 -9.14
C VAL A 91 0.17 24.61 -10.06
N ASN A 92 -0.29 25.85 -10.24
CA ASN A 92 -1.46 26.14 -11.08
C ASN A 92 -1.26 25.71 -12.55
N LYS A 93 -0.05 25.89 -13.08
CA LYS A 93 0.27 25.44 -14.44
C LYS A 93 0.27 23.90 -14.53
N TYR A 94 0.76 23.22 -13.50
CA TYR A 94 0.71 21.76 -13.42
C TYR A 94 -0.75 21.27 -13.42
N ILE A 95 -1.59 21.82 -12.53
CA ILE A 95 -3.02 21.47 -12.46
C ILE A 95 -3.68 21.70 -13.82
N LYS A 96 -3.51 22.87 -14.43
CA LYS A 96 -4.10 23.19 -15.74
C LYS A 96 -3.69 22.20 -16.84
N ILE A 97 -2.46 21.67 -16.83
CA ILE A 97 -1.96 20.72 -17.84
C ILE A 97 -2.43 19.28 -17.57
N TYR A 98 -2.40 18.85 -16.31
CA TYR A 98 -2.57 17.43 -15.98
C TYR A 98 -3.97 17.06 -15.53
N SER A 99 -4.75 17.97 -14.91
CA SER A 99 -6.12 17.66 -14.49
C SER A 99 -7.05 17.22 -15.63
N PRO A 100 -6.94 17.73 -16.89
CA PRO A 100 -7.82 17.27 -17.97
C PRO A 100 -7.69 15.79 -18.33
N PHE A 101 -6.62 15.12 -17.91
CA PHE A 101 -6.46 13.67 -18.11
C PHE A 101 -7.30 12.84 -17.12
N TYR A 102 -7.83 13.48 -16.07
CA TYR A 102 -8.62 12.83 -15.01
C TYR A 102 -10.03 13.43 -14.99
N PRO A 103 -11.03 12.77 -15.59
CA PRO A 103 -12.38 13.31 -15.74
C PRO A 103 -13.07 13.70 -14.44
N ASN A 104 -12.71 13.03 -13.33
CA ASN A 104 -13.31 13.28 -12.02
C ASN A 104 -12.44 14.21 -11.15
N PHE A 105 -11.44 14.89 -11.72
CA PHE A 105 -10.61 15.81 -10.95
C PHE A 105 -11.46 16.92 -10.32
N SER A 106 -11.29 17.09 -9.01
CA SER A 106 -11.96 18.13 -8.23
C SER A 106 -10.94 19.16 -7.75
N LEU A 107 -11.09 20.41 -8.22
CA LEU A 107 -10.23 21.50 -7.78
C LEU A 107 -10.46 21.82 -6.29
N SER A 108 -11.71 21.76 -5.82
CA SER A 108 -12.03 21.98 -4.41
C SER A 108 -11.38 20.95 -3.49
N ASP A 109 -11.36 19.66 -3.89
CA ASP A 109 -10.69 18.63 -3.12
C ASP A 109 -9.18 18.86 -3.11
N TYR A 110 -8.60 19.29 -4.27
CA TYR A 110 -7.19 19.63 -4.31
C TYR A 110 -6.85 20.78 -3.35
N GLU A 111 -7.63 21.86 -3.35
CA GLU A 111 -7.43 23.03 -2.48
C GLU A 111 -7.53 22.64 -1.00
N ASP A 112 -8.49 21.80 -0.64
CA ASP A 112 -8.64 21.29 0.72
C ASP A 112 -7.44 20.42 1.14
N TYR A 113 -7.07 19.42 0.33
CA TYR A 113 -5.92 18.57 0.63
C TYR A 113 -4.60 19.35 0.66
N ALA A 114 -4.40 20.28 -0.27
CA ALA A 114 -3.21 21.12 -0.34
C ALA A 114 -3.08 22.03 0.89
N SER A 115 -4.21 22.60 1.34
CA SER A 115 -4.28 23.39 2.58
C SER A 115 -3.92 22.55 3.82
N GLN A 116 -4.53 21.38 3.99
CA GLN A 116 -4.26 20.49 5.12
C GLN A 116 -2.79 20.02 5.16
N LEU A 117 -2.19 19.74 4.00
CA LEU A 117 -0.80 19.31 3.85
C LEU A 117 0.21 20.48 3.86
N ASN A 118 -0.26 21.74 3.91
CA ASN A 118 0.56 22.95 3.81
C ASN A 118 1.43 22.96 2.54
N VAL A 119 0.84 22.69 1.39
CA VAL A 119 1.52 22.76 0.08
C VAL A 119 1.79 24.24 -0.26
N PRO A 120 3.02 24.64 -0.62
CA PRO A 120 3.33 26.02 -0.96
C PRO A 120 2.75 26.43 -2.33
N GLU A 121 1.67 27.19 -2.36
CA GLU A 121 0.96 27.56 -3.60
C GLU A 121 1.76 28.45 -4.55
N ARG A 122 2.58 29.36 -4.01
CA ARG A 122 3.33 30.38 -4.79
C ARG A 122 4.72 29.94 -5.23
N THR A 123 5.15 28.74 -4.82
CA THR A 123 6.47 28.21 -5.12
C THR A 123 6.42 27.35 -6.36
N GLY A 124 7.34 27.54 -7.30
CA GLY A 124 7.48 26.64 -8.46
C GLY A 124 7.87 25.24 -8.00
N LEU A 125 7.32 24.21 -8.66
CA LEU A 125 7.51 22.80 -8.25
C LEU A 125 8.98 22.40 -8.15
N ASN A 126 9.84 22.90 -9.03
CA ASN A 126 11.28 22.63 -9.00
C ASN A 126 12.01 23.23 -7.79
N LYS A 127 11.44 24.28 -7.17
CA LYS A 127 11.99 24.96 -6.00
C LYS A 127 11.50 24.38 -4.67
N MET A 128 10.51 23.52 -4.70
CA MET A 128 9.99 22.84 -3.51
C MET A 128 11.00 21.81 -2.97
N SER A 129 11.02 21.63 -1.65
CA SER A 129 11.74 20.53 -1.04
C SER A 129 11.12 19.19 -1.45
N TYR A 130 11.82 18.07 -1.23
CA TYR A 130 11.30 16.75 -1.51
C TYR A 130 9.95 16.48 -0.79
N GLY A 131 9.86 16.78 0.50
CA GLY A 131 8.62 16.63 1.27
C GLY A 131 7.47 17.52 0.76
N GLN A 132 7.77 18.78 0.36
CA GLN A 132 6.76 19.67 -0.22
C GLN A 132 6.23 19.14 -1.57
N LYS A 133 7.10 18.62 -2.43
CA LYS A 133 6.71 17.98 -3.69
C LYS A 133 5.86 16.74 -3.45
N LYS A 134 6.23 15.92 -2.45
CA LYS A 134 5.46 14.73 -2.08
C LYS A 134 4.06 15.11 -1.62
N LYS A 135 3.93 16.12 -0.75
CA LYS A 135 2.64 16.68 -0.30
C LYS A 135 1.78 17.16 -1.48
N PHE A 136 2.40 17.88 -2.42
CA PHE A 136 1.73 18.32 -3.65
C PHE A 136 1.21 17.13 -4.47
N LEU A 137 2.04 16.11 -4.71
CA LEU A 137 1.63 14.92 -5.48
C LEU A 137 0.53 14.12 -4.80
N LEU A 138 0.55 14.06 -3.46
CA LEU A 138 -0.52 13.44 -2.66
C LEU A 138 -1.84 14.21 -2.84
N ALA A 139 -1.83 15.54 -2.65
CA ALA A 139 -3.02 16.37 -2.81
C ALA A 139 -3.59 16.27 -4.23
N PHE A 140 -2.75 16.40 -5.25
CA PHE A 140 -3.17 16.31 -6.65
C PHE A 140 -3.69 14.92 -6.99
N GLY A 141 -2.96 13.86 -6.57
CA GLY A 141 -3.32 12.48 -6.89
C GLY A 141 -4.65 12.04 -6.28
N LEU A 142 -4.94 12.45 -5.04
CA LEU A 142 -6.22 12.18 -4.40
C LEU A 142 -7.35 13.00 -5.06
N ALA A 143 -7.09 14.26 -5.42
CA ALA A 143 -8.06 15.11 -6.11
C ALA A 143 -8.38 14.65 -7.54
N CYS A 144 -7.56 13.77 -8.14
CA CYS A 144 -7.89 13.12 -9.42
C CYS A 144 -9.13 12.21 -9.31
N ASN A 145 -9.54 11.82 -8.11
CA ASN A 145 -10.72 11.01 -7.84
C ASN A 145 -10.81 9.75 -8.72
N THR A 146 -9.66 9.08 -8.90
CA THR A 146 -9.57 7.83 -9.67
C THR A 146 -10.07 6.64 -8.86
N ASP A 147 -10.48 5.57 -9.55
CA ASP A 147 -10.96 4.33 -8.92
C ASP A 147 -9.85 3.64 -8.11
N VAL A 148 -8.58 3.80 -8.54
CA VAL A 148 -7.42 3.22 -7.87
C VAL A 148 -6.38 4.30 -7.59
N VAL A 149 -5.88 4.36 -6.35
CA VAL A 149 -4.71 5.18 -6.01
C VAL A 149 -3.58 4.27 -5.55
N ILE A 150 -2.49 4.32 -6.27
CA ILE A 150 -1.28 3.52 -6.00
C ILE A 150 -0.22 4.45 -5.41
N MET A 151 0.27 4.13 -4.22
CA MET A 151 1.24 4.96 -3.50
C MET A 151 2.46 4.13 -3.12
N ASP A 152 3.63 4.52 -3.63
CA ASP A 152 4.89 3.87 -3.32
C ASP A 152 5.66 4.69 -2.28
N GLU A 153 5.80 4.14 -1.07
CA GLU A 153 6.43 4.78 0.10
C GLU A 153 5.98 6.25 0.30
N PRO A 154 4.64 6.51 0.42
CA PRO A 154 4.13 7.88 0.41
C PRO A 154 4.51 8.71 1.63
N THR A 155 4.85 8.07 2.74
CA THR A 155 5.22 8.73 4.00
C THR A 155 6.70 9.06 4.10
N ASN A 156 7.54 8.54 3.18
CA ASN A 156 8.96 8.88 3.16
C ASN A 156 9.16 10.38 2.87
N GLY A 157 9.97 11.02 3.72
CA GLY A 157 10.26 12.46 3.64
C GLY A 157 9.16 13.37 4.21
N LEU A 158 8.10 12.82 4.79
CA LEU A 158 7.12 13.58 5.56
C LEU A 158 7.53 13.68 7.03
N ASP A 159 7.30 14.83 7.63
CA ASP A 159 7.41 15.03 9.06
C ASP A 159 6.23 14.39 9.84
N ILE A 160 6.35 14.23 11.16
CA ILE A 160 5.36 13.57 12.00
C ILE A 160 3.95 14.20 11.85
N PRO A 161 3.78 15.54 11.91
CA PRO A 161 2.48 16.17 11.69
C PRO A 161 1.89 15.85 10.30
N SER A 162 2.72 15.87 9.26
CA SER A 162 2.28 15.56 7.90
C SER A 162 1.90 14.09 7.71
N LYS A 163 2.56 13.16 8.39
CA LYS A 163 2.13 11.75 8.42
C LYS A 163 0.76 11.59 9.07
N SER A 164 0.47 12.34 10.13
CA SER A 164 -0.86 12.35 10.76
C SER A 164 -1.92 12.92 9.81
N THR A 165 -1.64 14.03 9.15
CA THR A 165 -2.53 14.62 8.14
C THR A 165 -2.74 13.67 6.96
N PHE A 166 -1.69 13.02 6.46
CA PHE A 166 -1.77 12.00 5.41
C PHE A 166 -2.80 10.92 5.77
N ARG A 167 -2.72 10.33 6.97
CA ARG A 167 -3.68 9.31 7.41
C ARG A 167 -5.13 9.82 7.39
N LYS A 168 -5.37 11.03 7.90
CA LYS A 168 -6.71 11.64 7.90
C LYS A 168 -7.27 11.82 6.49
N ILE A 169 -6.46 12.34 5.58
CA ILE A 169 -6.87 12.60 4.19
C ILE A 169 -7.15 11.28 3.47
N ILE A 170 -6.30 10.27 3.63
CA ILE A 170 -6.48 8.95 3.01
C ILE A 170 -7.80 8.31 3.47
N THR A 171 -8.06 8.32 4.79
CA THR A 171 -9.30 7.77 5.35
C THR A 171 -10.54 8.54 4.90
N ALA A 172 -10.44 9.85 4.68
CA ALA A 172 -11.54 10.65 4.17
C ALA A 172 -11.79 10.48 2.66
N ALA A 173 -10.74 10.17 1.87
CA ALA A 173 -10.79 10.06 0.42
C ALA A 173 -11.25 8.68 -0.08
N ILE A 174 -11.19 7.63 0.76
CA ILE A 174 -11.67 6.28 0.39
C ILE A 174 -13.19 6.23 0.40
N ASN A 175 -13.78 5.48 -0.50
CA ASN A 175 -15.20 5.13 -0.53
C ASN A 175 -15.39 3.72 -1.11
N GLU A 176 -16.62 3.23 -1.18
CA GLU A 176 -16.95 1.86 -1.61
C GLU A 176 -16.49 1.50 -3.03
N ASP A 177 -16.26 2.50 -3.90
CA ASP A 177 -15.87 2.29 -5.29
C ASP A 177 -14.36 2.34 -5.51
N LYS A 178 -13.58 2.80 -4.53
CA LYS A 178 -12.13 3.03 -4.66
C LYS A 178 -11.30 1.91 -4.07
N VAL A 179 -10.07 1.79 -4.55
CA VAL A 179 -9.02 0.94 -3.98
C VAL A 179 -7.77 1.78 -3.78
N PHE A 180 -7.24 1.79 -2.55
CA PHE A 180 -5.94 2.38 -2.29
C PHE A 180 -4.93 1.26 -2.01
N ILE A 181 -3.76 1.33 -2.64
CA ILE A 181 -2.60 0.47 -2.32
C ILE A 181 -1.45 1.35 -1.88
N ILE A 182 -0.97 1.10 -0.67
CA ILE A 182 0.13 1.83 -0.05
C ILE A 182 1.27 0.85 0.19
N SER A 183 2.36 0.96 -0.57
CA SER A 183 3.56 0.21 -0.24
C SER A 183 4.34 0.89 0.87
N THR A 184 4.86 0.12 1.80
CA THR A 184 5.78 0.62 2.82
C THR A 184 6.65 -0.48 3.42
N HIS A 185 7.80 -0.07 3.93
CA HIS A 185 8.62 -0.84 4.87
C HIS A 185 8.49 -0.32 6.30
N GLN A 186 7.79 0.82 6.51
CA GLN A 186 7.49 1.45 7.81
C GLN A 186 6.02 1.23 8.18
N ILE A 187 5.71 0.05 8.69
CA ILE A 187 4.35 -0.42 8.94
C ILE A 187 3.57 0.55 9.85
N ARG A 188 4.22 1.10 10.88
CA ARG A 188 3.62 2.03 11.86
C ARG A 188 3.05 3.31 11.25
N ASP A 189 3.50 3.67 10.05
CA ASP A 189 2.99 4.89 9.39
C ASP A 189 1.56 4.72 8.88
N ILE A 190 1.15 3.47 8.59
CA ILE A 190 -0.13 3.17 7.94
C ILE A 190 -0.99 2.13 8.67
N ASP A 191 -0.51 1.51 9.75
CA ASP A 191 -1.19 0.42 10.48
C ASP A 191 -2.61 0.78 10.95
N SER A 192 -2.86 2.06 11.18
CA SER A 192 -4.15 2.56 11.66
C SER A 192 -5.18 2.87 10.56
N ILE A 193 -4.79 2.79 9.29
CA ILE A 193 -5.66 3.17 8.15
C ILE A 193 -5.85 2.06 7.13
N ILE A 194 -5.04 1.01 7.17
CA ILE A 194 -5.21 -0.15 6.27
C ILE A 194 -6.22 -1.12 6.86
N ASP A 195 -6.98 -1.75 6.00
CA ASP A 195 -7.90 -2.85 6.32
C ASP A 195 -7.56 -4.14 5.55
N GLY A 196 -6.83 -4.05 4.45
CA GLY A 196 -6.24 -5.17 3.72
C GLY A 196 -4.72 -5.24 3.90
N VAL A 197 -4.17 -6.43 4.12
CA VAL A 197 -2.74 -6.65 4.31
C VAL A 197 -2.20 -7.60 3.26
N ILE A 198 -1.26 -7.12 2.45
CA ILE A 198 -0.53 -7.90 1.46
C ILE A 198 0.94 -7.94 1.88
N ILE A 199 1.49 -9.14 2.11
CA ILE A 199 2.92 -9.30 2.43
C ILE A 199 3.64 -9.94 1.26
N LEU A 200 4.56 -9.18 0.68
CA LEU A 200 5.43 -9.60 -0.42
C LEU A 200 6.83 -9.92 0.12
N ASP A 201 7.30 -11.13 -0.13
CA ASP A 201 8.64 -11.58 0.23
C ASP A 201 9.31 -12.29 -0.94
N ASN A 202 10.49 -11.79 -1.34
CA ASN A 202 11.27 -12.37 -2.45
C ASN A 202 10.43 -12.67 -3.71
N GLY A 203 9.58 -11.73 -4.10
CA GLY A 203 8.74 -11.83 -5.29
C GLY A 203 7.52 -12.75 -5.17
N VAL A 204 7.20 -13.21 -3.97
CA VAL A 204 6.05 -14.08 -3.69
C VAL A 204 5.09 -13.39 -2.72
N ILE A 205 3.80 -13.37 -3.04
CA ILE A 205 2.77 -12.98 -2.07
C ILE A 205 2.67 -14.09 -1.02
N ARG A 206 3.12 -13.80 0.19
CA ARG A 206 3.07 -14.72 1.33
C ARG A 206 1.77 -14.64 2.10
N PHE A 207 1.10 -13.50 2.01
CA PHE A 207 -0.10 -13.21 2.78
C PHE A 207 -0.95 -12.16 2.04
N ASN A 208 -2.27 -12.36 2.02
CA ASN A 208 -3.24 -11.41 1.47
C ASN A 208 -4.60 -11.63 2.14
N ASN A 209 -4.85 -10.95 3.26
CA ASN A 209 -6.07 -11.09 4.05
C ASN A 209 -6.51 -9.73 4.61
N PHE A 210 -7.77 -9.64 5.02
CA PHE A 210 -8.31 -8.49 5.72
C PHE A 210 -8.02 -8.55 7.22
N ILE A 211 -7.86 -7.39 7.85
CA ILE A 211 -7.55 -7.25 9.28
C ILE A 211 -8.68 -7.86 10.13
N ASP A 212 -9.93 -7.68 9.74
CA ASP A 212 -11.08 -8.25 10.44
C ASP A 212 -11.03 -9.79 10.43
N GLU A 213 -10.78 -10.39 9.25
CA GLU A 213 -10.63 -11.85 9.12
C GLU A 213 -9.47 -12.39 9.96
N ILE A 214 -8.37 -11.62 10.04
CA ILE A 214 -7.22 -11.95 10.88
C ILE A 214 -7.60 -11.92 12.37
N SER A 215 -8.29 -10.84 12.79
CA SER A 215 -8.66 -10.60 14.19
C SER A 215 -9.68 -11.60 14.71
N GLU A 216 -10.51 -12.17 13.83
CA GLU A 216 -11.41 -13.28 14.20
C GLU A 216 -10.67 -14.57 14.54
N LYS A 217 -9.56 -14.85 13.84
CA LYS A 217 -8.80 -16.10 13.98
C LYS A 217 -7.70 -16.02 15.03
N ILE A 218 -7.01 -14.87 15.13
CA ILE A 218 -5.85 -14.71 16.01
C ILE A 218 -5.99 -13.49 16.91
N LYS A 219 -5.34 -13.55 18.07
CA LYS A 219 -5.19 -12.44 19.00
C LYS A 219 -3.73 -12.12 19.26
N PHE A 220 -3.46 -10.84 19.52
CA PHE A 220 -2.14 -10.30 19.82
C PHE A 220 -2.06 -10.02 21.32
N THR A 221 -1.06 -10.58 22.00
CA THR A 221 -0.91 -10.47 23.45
C THR A 221 0.55 -10.48 23.87
N THR A 222 0.79 -10.21 25.14
CA THR A 222 2.11 -10.41 25.76
C THR A 222 2.04 -11.66 26.61
N THR A 223 2.96 -12.60 26.41
CA THR A 223 3.09 -13.83 27.20
C THR A 223 4.34 -13.79 28.07
N THR A 224 4.36 -14.57 29.14
CA THR A 224 5.54 -14.70 30.00
C THR A 224 6.64 -15.50 29.30
N GLU A 225 7.88 -15.27 29.70
CA GLU A 225 9.01 -16.08 29.25
C GLU A 225 8.83 -17.53 29.68
N GLY A 226 8.92 -18.46 28.70
CA GLY A 226 8.72 -19.90 28.96
C GLY A 226 7.27 -20.41 28.80
N ASP A 227 6.31 -19.57 28.44
CA ASP A 227 4.96 -20.01 28.10
C ASP A 227 5.00 -20.88 26.82
N THR A 228 4.60 -22.15 26.96
CA THR A 228 4.58 -23.15 25.87
C THR A 228 3.17 -23.58 25.48
N SER A 229 2.17 -22.75 25.76
CA SER A 229 0.78 -23.03 25.39
C SER A 229 0.66 -23.41 23.91
N GLU A 230 -0.13 -24.44 23.60
CA GLU A 230 -0.40 -24.89 22.23
C GLU A 230 -1.13 -23.82 21.39
N ASP A 231 -1.75 -22.85 22.05
CA ASP A 231 -2.43 -21.74 21.39
C ASP A 231 -1.48 -20.67 20.87
N ILE A 232 -0.20 -20.67 21.30
CA ILE A 232 0.80 -19.74 20.75
C ILE A 232 1.21 -20.22 19.36
N LEU A 233 0.95 -19.38 18.37
CA LEU A 233 1.30 -19.60 16.97
C LEU A 233 2.68 -19.03 16.64
N TYR A 234 3.02 -17.85 17.21
CA TYR A 234 4.31 -17.18 17.02
C TYR A 234 4.61 -16.31 18.24
N SER A 235 5.89 -16.14 18.55
CA SER A 235 6.34 -15.30 19.67
C SER A 235 7.71 -14.71 19.37
N GLU A 236 7.94 -13.46 19.81
CA GLU A 236 9.23 -12.78 19.76
C GLU A 236 9.48 -11.98 21.04
N PRO A 237 10.74 -11.77 21.44
CA PRO A 237 11.07 -11.00 22.64
C PRO A 237 10.54 -9.55 22.56
N GLY A 238 9.99 -9.05 23.67
CA GLY A 238 9.48 -7.69 23.78
C GLY A 238 9.72 -7.09 25.17
N LEU A 239 9.43 -5.81 25.32
CA LEU A 239 9.49 -5.14 26.65
C LEU A 239 8.38 -5.69 27.54
N GLY A 240 8.76 -6.25 28.69
CA GLY A 240 7.81 -6.78 29.69
C GLY A 240 7.28 -8.18 29.41
N GLY A 241 7.91 -8.93 28.49
CA GLY A 241 7.53 -10.29 28.10
C GLY A 241 7.65 -10.53 26.59
N ASN A 242 7.20 -11.67 26.14
CA ASN A 242 7.19 -11.99 24.72
C ASN A 242 5.92 -11.44 24.05
N LYS A 243 6.07 -10.68 22.95
CA LYS A 243 4.97 -10.40 22.05
C LYS A 243 4.56 -11.68 21.35
N SER A 244 3.29 -12.04 21.39
CA SER A 244 2.82 -13.33 20.90
C SER A 244 1.56 -13.21 20.05
N ILE A 245 1.48 -14.04 19.03
CA ILE A 245 0.29 -14.31 18.24
C ILE A 245 -0.29 -15.64 18.73
N CYS A 246 -1.51 -15.60 19.23
CA CYS A 246 -2.21 -16.76 19.73
C CYS A 246 -3.49 -17.02 18.92
N LYS A 247 -4.02 -18.25 18.96
CA LYS A 247 -5.36 -18.55 18.46
C LYS A 247 -6.41 -17.74 19.23
N ASN A 248 -7.37 -17.17 18.54
CA ASN A 248 -8.47 -16.42 19.16
C ASN A 248 -9.67 -17.33 19.44
N THR A 249 -9.57 -18.16 20.49
CA THR A 249 -10.61 -19.11 20.88
C THR A 249 -11.79 -18.44 21.61
N THR A 250 -11.55 -17.28 22.21
CA THR A 250 -12.53 -16.50 22.99
C THR A 250 -13.28 -15.46 22.16
N LYS A 251 -12.85 -15.24 20.91
CA LYS A 251 -13.36 -14.18 20.00
C LYS A 251 -13.22 -12.77 20.58
N ASP A 252 -12.22 -12.57 21.44
CA ASP A 252 -11.92 -11.26 21.99
C ASP A 252 -11.23 -10.39 20.91
N TYR A 253 -11.66 -9.15 20.78
CA TYR A 253 -10.97 -8.21 19.92
C TYR A 253 -9.65 -7.78 20.57
N THR A 254 -8.55 -7.95 19.86
CA THR A 254 -7.26 -7.36 20.20
C THR A 254 -6.79 -6.50 19.06
N LYS A 255 -6.19 -5.33 19.37
CA LYS A 255 -5.63 -4.48 18.32
C LYS A 255 -4.53 -5.25 17.58
N PRO A 256 -4.62 -5.41 16.26
CA PRO A 256 -3.59 -6.09 15.49
C PRO A 256 -2.23 -5.40 15.60
N ASP A 257 -1.18 -6.17 15.90
CA ASP A 257 0.21 -5.72 15.81
C ASP A 257 0.78 -6.20 14.46
N MET A 258 0.76 -5.28 13.48
CA MET A 258 1.19 -5.58 12.12
C MET A 258 2.69 -5.88 12.02
N GLU A 259 3.53 -5.42 12.95
CA GLU A 259 4.96 -5.73 12.96
C GLU A 259 5.21 -7.20 13.30
N ILE A 260 4.58 -7.71 14.37
CA ILE A 260 4.74 -9.11 14.74
C ILE A 260 4.11 -10.04 13.69
N LEU A 261 2.96 -9.65 13.09
CA LEU A 261 2.36 -10.42 12.00
C LEU A 261 3.30 -10.51 10.80
N PHE A 262 3.88 -9.37 10.39
CA PHE A 262 4.85 -9.31 9.32
C PHE A 262 6.07 -10.19 9.61
N ASN A 263 6.64 -10.08 10.82
CA ASN A 263 7.80 -10.88 11.23
C ASN A 263 7.50 -12.39 11.20
N ALA A 264 6.33 -12.79 11.70
CA ALA A 264 5.90 -14.19 11.70
C ALA A 264 5.75 -14.76 10.28
N VAL A 265 5.15 -13.99 9.37
CA VAL A 265 4.99 -14.40 7.96
C VAL A 265 6.34 -14.48 7.24
N ILE A 266 7.22 -13.49 7.45
CA ILE A 266 8.57 -13.47 6.83
C ILE A 266 9.47 -14.58 7.39
N ALA A 267 9.34 -14.90 8.68
CA ALA A 267 10.05 -16.03 9.28
C ALA A 267 9.55 -17.40 8.75
N LYS A 268 8.57 -17.40 7.83
CA LYS A 268 7.94 -18.62 7.27
C LYS A 268 7.38 -19.54 8.35
N ASN A 269 6.77 -18.93 9.37
CA ASN A 269 6.12 -19.71 10.43
C ASN A 269 4.94 -20.49 9.85
N SER A 270 5.17 -21.76 9.54
CA SER A 270 4.17 -22.65 8.93
C SER A 270 2.93 -22.85 9.85
N LYS A 271 3.12 -22.81 11.18
CA LYS A 271 2.02 -22.97 12.15
C LYS A 271 1.01 -21.83 12.00
N LEU A 272 1.48 -20.57 11.94
CA LEU A 272 0.62 -19.40 11.76
C LEU A 272 -0.02 -19.36 10.36
N VAL A 273 0.80 -19.51 9.31
CA VAL A 273 0.30 -19.39 7.92
C VAL A 273 -0.73 -20.48 7.62
N ASN A 274 -0.49 -21.72 8.04
CA ASN A 274 -1.46 -22.81 7.86
C ASN A 274 -2.75 -22.56 8.65
N TYR A 275 -2.64 -22.00 9.87
CA TYR A 275 -3.81 -21.71 10.70
C TYR A 275 -4.69 -20.59 10.09
N LEU A 276 -4.09 -19.57 9.49
CA LEU A 276 -4.83 -18.46 8.88
C LEU A 276 -5.47 -18.85 7.54
N ASN A 277 -4.90 -19.81 6.82
CA ASN A 277 -5.40 -20.26 5.51
C ASN A 277 -6.49 -21.36 5.59
N ASN A 278 -6.69 -21.96 6.78
CA ASN A 278 -7.79 -22.87 7.08
C ASN A 278 -8.96 -22.13 7.73
#